data_affd950e10c94d25b10d7ba1f1aff70a
#
_entry.id   affd950e10c94d25b10d7ba1f1aff70a
#
_cell.length_a   1.000
_cell.length_b   1.000
_cell.length_c   1.000
_cell.angle_alpha   90.00
_cell.angle_beta   90.00
_cell.angle_gamma   90.00
#
_symmetry.space_group_name_H-M   'P 1'
#
loop_
_entity.id
_entity.type
_entity.pdbx_description
1 polymer ?
#
loop_
_entity_poly.entity_id
_entity_poly.type
_entity_poly.pdbx_seq_one_letter_code
_entity_poly.pdbx_strand_id
1 'polypeptide(L)'
;SVGGVLSNGEKIEDAIRRADKYMYQAKMTKNSVVTEQSKICTEDRETGRKGGQKILIIDDSEMNRMLLSEMLGEEFDILEAENGKEGLEILQQYGTSISIVLLDIVMPVVDGFEVLDFMIKEHWNEEIPVIMISSENSPDTMRRAYEMGVVDYISRPFDARVVYRRVLNTIKFYAKQRHLVTLITNQVYEKEKNNRMMISILSQIVEFRNGESGQHVLNINILTGLLLESLVQKTDKYHLNGSDRLLIITASA
;
A
#
# COMPACT_ATOMS: atom_id res chain seq x y z
N SER A 1 -10.70 19.44 -15.09
CA SER A 1 -9.28 19.60 -14.67
C SER A 1 -9.15 20.96 -13.99
N VAL A 2 -8.49 20.99 -12.84
CA VAL A 2 -8.29 22.18 -12.00
C VAL A 2 -6.81 22.34 -11.72
N GLY A 3 -6.29 23.57 -11.86
CA GLY A 3 -4.95 23.96 -11.40
C GLY A 3 -5.07 24.92 -10.22
N GLY A 4 -4.36 24.65 -9.12
CA GLY A 4 -4.40 25.48 -7.92
C GLY A 4 -2.99 25.86 -7.44
N VAL A 5 -2.84 27.10 -6.94
CA VAL A 5 -1.60 27.67 -6.41
C VAL A 5 -1.90 28.39 -5.10
N LEU A 6 -1.03 28.20 -4.09
CA LEU A 6 -1.03 29.02 -2.88
C LEU A 6 -0.14 30.25 -3.13
N SER A 7 -0.67 31.45 -2.86
CA SER A 7 0.08 32.69 -2.97
C SER A 7 0.93 32.92 -1.72
N ASN A 8 2.24 33.07 -1.90
CA ASN A 8 3.21 33.32 -0.83
C ASN A 8 3.65 34.80 -0.75
N GLY A 9 2.72 35.74 -1.01
CA GLY A 9 3.01 37.17 -0.99
C GLY A 9 3.65 37.72 -2.28
N GLU A 10 3.64 36.95 -3.36
CA GLU A 10 4.06 37.35 -4.69
C GLU A 10 3.01 38.23 -5.40
N LYS A 11 3.39 38.83 -6.55
CA LYS A 11 2.42 39.56 -7.39
C LYS A 11 1.36 38.61 -7.95
N ILE A 12 0.10 39.07 -7.94
CA ILE A 12 -1.06 38.28 -8.39
C ILE A 12 -0.87 37.73 -9.81
N GLU A 13 -0.21 38.48 -10.68
CA GLU A 13 0.07 38.07 -12.07
C GLU A 13 0.98 36.83 -12.15
N ASP A 14 1.95 36.70 -11.24
CA ASP A 14 2.86 35.55 -11.18
C ASP A 14 2.15 34.31 -10.60
N ALA A 15 1.26 34.50 -9.62
CA ALA A 15 0.42 33.44 -9.08
C ALA A 15 -0.55 32.91 -10.14
N ILE A 16 -1.18 33.79 -10.93
CA ILE A 16 -2.09 33.41 -12.04
C ILE A 16 -1.32 32.62 -13.10
N ARG A 17 -0.13 33.08 -13.48
CA ARG A 17 0.70 32.40 -14.49
C ARG A 17 1.10 30.99 -14.06
N ARG A 18 1.38 30.79 -12.76
CA ARG A 18 1.64 29.45 -12.20
C ARG A 18 0.38 28.58 -12.18
N ALA A 19 -0.76 29.14 -11.78
CA ALA A 19 -2.04 28.42 -11.79
C ALA A 19 -2.45 27.97 -13.20
N ASP A 20 -2.25 28.81 -14.21
CA ASP A 20 -2.50 28.46 -15.61
C ASP A 20 -1.60 27.33 -16.10
N LYS A 21 -0.33 27.31 -15.69
CA LYS A 21 0.60 26.23 -16.02
C LYS A 21 0.12 24.90 -15.41
N TYR A 22 -0.34 24.89 -14.15
CA TYR A 22 -0.88 23.68 -13.52
C TYR A 22 -2.23 23.26 -14.12
N MET A 23 -3.06 24.20 -14.50
CA MET A 23 -4.31 23.91 -15.22
C MET A 23 -4.04 23.25 -16.58
N TYR A 24 -3.02 23.71 -17.32
CA TYR A 24 -2.61 23.09 -18.58
C TYR A 24 -2.10 21.66 -18.37
N GLN A 25 -1.29 21.41 -17.32
CA GLN A 25 -0.84 20.07 -16.95
C GLN A 25 -2.01 19.16 -16.54
N ALA A 26 -2.98 19.69 -15.79
CA ALA A 26 -4.20 18.97 -15.42
C ALA A 26 -5.09 18.60 -16.62
N LYS A 27 -5.06 19.40 -17.70
CA LYS A 27 -5.78 19.09 -18.95
C LYS A 27 -5.14 17.95 -19.74
N MET A 28 -3.83 17.79 -19.67
CA MET A 28 -3.11 16.67 -20.32
C MET A 28 -3.41 15.31 -19.64
N THR A 29 -3.73 15.33 -18.36
CA THR A 29 -4.16 14.17 -17.57
C THR A 29 -5.67 14.31 -17.29
N LYS A 30 -6.52 13.61 -18.05
CA LYS A 30 -7.99 13.70 -17.89
C LYS A 30 -8.40 13.48 -16.42
N ASN A 31 -9.27 14.37 -15.89
CA ASN A 31 -9.83 14.33 -14.53
C ASN A 31 -8.81 14.44 -13.38
N SER A 32 -7.78 15.25 -13.52
CA SER A 32 -6.79 15.49 -12.47
C SER A 32 -6.88 16.92 -11.90
N VAL A 33 -6.52 17.04 -10.62
CA VAL A 33 -6.26 18.32 -9.95
C VAL A 33 -4.75 18.42 -9.74
N VAL A 34 -4.11 19.45 -10.29
CA VAL A 34 -2.67 19.69 -10.16
C VAL A 34 -2.45 20.92 -9.27
N THR A 35 -1.74 20.74 -8.18
CA THR A 35 -1.34 21.79 -7.23
C THR A 35 0.19 21.78 -7.05
N GLU A 36 0.75 22.78 -6.40
CA GLU A 36 2.17 22.78 -6.06
C GLU A 36 2.59 21.56 -5.23
N GLN A 37 1.71 21.07 -4.36
CA GLN A 37 1.95 19.84 -3.57
C GLN A 37 1.88 18.57 -4.41
N SER A 38 1.05 18.52 -5.46
CA SER A 38 1.02 17.37 -6.37
C SER A 38 2.27 17.26 -7.24
N LYS A 39 3.00 18.36 -7.42
CA LYS A 39 4.29 18.36 -8.13
C LYS A 39 5.40 17.68 -7.32
N ILE A 40 5.34 17.75 -6.00
CA ILE A 40 6.27 17.06 -5.11
C ILE A 40 6.14 15.52 -5.27
N CYS A 41 4.94 15.02 -5.58
CA CYS A 41 4.70 13.60 -5.85
C CYS A 41 5.03 13.17 -7.30
N THR A 42 5.22 14.12 -8.25
CA THR A 42 5.52 13.81 -9.66
C THR A 42 6.96 14.13 -10.05
N GLU A 43 7.66 15.00 -9.32
CA GLU A 43 9.08 15.30 -9.55
C GLU A 43 10.01 14.11 -9.21
N ASP A 44 9.56 13.16 -8.36
CA ASP A 44 10.26 11.90 -8.13
C ASP A 44 10.24 10.93 -9.34
N ARG A 45 9.52 11.26 -10.42
CA ARG A 45 9.45 10.43 -11.64
C ARG A 45 10.31 10.95 -12.81
N GLU A 46 10.80 12.20 -12.77
CA GLU A 46 11.56 12.79 -13.91
C GLU A 46 13.03 13.10 -13.60
N THR A 47 13.44 13.13 -12.36
CA THR A 47 14.86 13.16 -12.03
C THR A 47 15.31 11.73 -11.81
N GLY A 48 16.14 11.20 -12.68
CA GLY A 48 16.78 9.88 -12.60
C GLY A 48 17.60 9.68 -11.31
N ARG A 49 16.96 9.79 -10.18
CA ARG A 49 17.40 9.23 -8.92
C ARG A 49 16.85 7.81 -8.86
N LYS A 50 17.74 6.85 -8.76
CA LYS A 50 17.53 5.50 -8.24
C LYS A 50 16.92 5.58 -6.84
N GLY A 51 15.70 6.08 -6.72
CA GLY A 51 14.81 5.93 -5.57
C GLY A 51 14.04 4.64 -5.79
N GLY A 52 14.83 3.57 -5.91
CA GLY A 52 14.45 2.35 -6.54
C GLY A 52 13.61 1.50 -5.62
N GLN A 53 12.71 0.78 -6.24
CA GLN A 53 12.10 -0.39 -5.65
C GLN A 53 13.22 -1.34 -5.22
N LYS A 54 13.17 -1.80 -3.97
CA LYS A 54 14.19 -2.68 -3.39
C LYS A 54 13.88 -4.14 -3.70
N ILE A 55 14.87 -4.87 -4.19
CA ILE A 55 14.80 -6.32 -4.39
C ILE A 55 15.75 -6.95 -3.39
N LEU A 56 15.25 -7.90 -2.62
CA LEU A 56 16.06 -8.71 -1.73
C LEU A 56 16.37 -10.05 -2.41
N ILE A 57 17.65 -10.37 -2.56
CA ILE A 57 18.17 -11.63 -3.10
C ILE A 57 18.76 -12.43 -1.94
N ILE A 58 18.23 -13.61 -1.68
CA ILE A 58 18.68 -14.53 -0.64
C ILE A 58 19.13 -15.82 -1.32
N ASP A 59 20.45 -16.05 -1.38
CA ASP A 59 21.05 -17.18 -2.09
C ASP A 59 22.46 -17.42 -1.52
N ASP A 60 22.84 -18.64 -1.23
CA ASP A 60 24.14 -18.94 -0.63
C ASP A 60 25.31 -18.84 -1.64
N SER A 61 25.01 -18.93 -2.91
CA SER A 61 26.00 -18.81 -3.99
C SER A 61 26.26 -17.35 -4.36
N GLU A 62 27.47 -16.87 -4.09
CA GLU A 62 27.93 -15.53 -4.50
C GLU A 62 27.78 -15.30 -6.00
N MET A 63 28.05 -16.33 -6.83
CA MET A 63 27.92 -16.23 -8.29
C MET A 63 26.46 -15.97 -8.70
N ASN A 64 25.51 -16.63 -8.05
CA ASN A 64 24.09 -16.43 -8.34
C ASN A 64 23.63 -15.03 -7.94
N ARG A 65 24.04 -14.58 -6.73
CA ARG A 65 23.72 -13.21 -6.28
C ARG A 65 24.30 -12.19 -7.24
N MET A 66 25.58 -12.33 -7.63
CA MET A 66 26.22 -11.42 -8.57
C MET A 66 25.48 -11.38 -9.93
N LEU A 67 25.10 -12.53 -10.48
CA LEU A 67 24.37 -12.60 -11.75
C LEU A 67 23.01 -11.89 -11.68
N LEU A 68 22.26 -12.12 -10.61
CA LEU A 68 20.95 -11.50 -10.39
C LEU A 68 21.10 -10.00 -10.12
N SER A 69 22.11 -9.60 -9.34
CA SER A 69 22.39 -8.20 -9.02
C SER A 69 22.84 -7.41 -10.26
N GLU A 70 23.69 -7.98 -11.12
CA GLU A 70 24.10 -7.34 -12.37
C GLU A 70 22.88 -7.13 -13.29
N MET A 71 22.03 -8.14 -13.40
CA MET A 71 20.86 -8.11 -14.28
C MET A 71 19.78 -7.13 -13.82
N LEU A 72 19.53 -7.01 -12.50
CA LEU A 72 18.44 -6.22 -11.92
C LEU A 72 18.91 -4.84 -11.42
N GLY A 73 20.20 -4.69 -11.11
CA GLY A 73 20.74 -3.49 -10.48
C GLY A 73 20.77 -2.24 -11.35
N GLU A 74 20.49 -2.33 -12.64
CA GLU A 74 20.34 -1.15 -13.50
C GLU A 74 19.06 -0.36 -13.18
N GLU A 75 17.98 -1.07 -12.78
CA GLU A 75 16.67 -0.45 -12.52
C GLU A 75 16.25 -0.47 -11.05
N PHE A 76 16.82 -1.38 -10.23
CA PHE A 76 16.40 -1.65 -8.86
C PHE A 76 17.54 -1.48 -7.86
N ASP A 77 17.19 -1.14 -6.61
CA ASP A 77 18.13 -1.18 -5.49
C ASP A 77 18.21 -2.62 -4.95
N ILE A 78 19.38 -3.25 -5.06
CA ILE A 78 19.57 -4.64 -4.66
C ILE A 78 20.04 -4.72 -3.21
N LEU A 79 19.37 -5.56 -2.43
CA LEU A 79 19.81 -6.04 -1.13
C LEU A 79 20.17 -7.50 -1.26
N GLU A 80 21.31 -7.90 -0.73
CA GLU A 80 21.82 -9.27 -0.83
C GLU A 80 21.96 -9.89 0.55
N ALA A 81 21.65 -11.18 0.64
CA ALA A 81 21.85 -12.02 1.81
C ALA A 81 22.45 -13.35 1.38
N GLU A 82 23.49 -13.83 2.10
CA GLU A 82 24.16 -15.10 1.80
C GLU A 82 23.52 -16.33 2.43
N ASN A 83 22.51 -16.15 3.28
CA ASN A 83 21.75 -17.21 3.92
C ASN A 83 20.39 -16.66 4.42
N GLY A 84 19.48 -17.58 4.78
CA GLY A 84 18.16 -17.20 5.24
C GLY A 84 18.15 -16.34 6.49
N LYS A 85 19.11 -16.52 7.41
CA LYS A 85 19.19 -15.71 8.64
C LYS A 85 19.46 -14.24 8.34
N GLU A 86 20.46 -13.96 7.50
CA GLU A 86 20.76 -12.59 7.05
C GLU A 86 19.57 -12.00 6.28
N GLY A 87 18.92 -12.81 5.42
CA GLY A 87 17.68 -12.41 4.73
C GLY A 87 16.58 -11.97 5.69
N LEU A 88 16.37 -12.69 6.79
CA LEU A 88 15.40 -12.33 7.84
C LEU A 88 15.79 -11.03 8.57
N GLU A 89 17.06 -10.80 8.84
CA GLU A 89 17.54 -9.55 9.45
C GLU A 89 17.27 -8.35 8.54
N ILE A 90 17.51 -8.51 7.23
CA ILE A 90 17.20 -7.48 6.22
C ILE A 90 15.68 -7.26 6.10
N LEU A 91 14.88 -8.33 6.10
CA LEU A 91 13.42 -8.23 6.10
C LEU A 91 12.90 -7.47 7.32
N GLN A 92 13.45 -7.72 8.52
CA GLN A 92 13.10 -6.99 9.72
C GLN A 92 13.48 -5.51 9.66
N GLN A 93 14.62 -5.19 9.04
CA GLN A 93 15.10 -3.81 8.92
C GLN A 93 14.29 -2.99 7.90
N TYR A 94 13.97 -3.56 6.75
CA TYR A 94 13.37 -2.84 5.61
C TYR A 94 11.85 -3.06 5.47
N GLY A 95 11.33 -4.17 5.98
CA GLY A 95 9.90 -4.50 5.96
C GLY A 95 9.27 -4.33 4.58
N THR A 96 8.11 -3.73 4.52
CA THR A 96 7.32 -3.52 3.30
C THR A 96 7.94 -2.54 2.29
N SER A 97 9.10 -1.94 2.59
CA SER A 97 9.88 -1.18 1.60
C SER A 97 10.56 -2.09 0.56
N ILE A 98 10.66 -3.40 0.84
CA ILE A 98 11.10 -4.41 -0.11
C ILE A 98 9.94 -4.71 -1.08
N SER A 99 10.21 -4.59 -2.38
CA SER A 99 9.21 -4.78 -3.42
C SER A 99 9.01 -6.25 -3.83
N ILE A 100 10.06 -7.06 -3.68
CA ILE A 100 10.06 -8.49 -4.00
C ILE A 100 11.26 -9.18 -3.34
N VAL A 101 11.09 -10.47 -3.01
CA VAL A 101 12.17 -11.35 -2.54
C VAL A 101 12.44 -12.41 -3.60
N LEU A 102 13.70 -12.59 -3.97
CA LEU A 102 14.21 -13.72 -4.74
C LEU A 102 14.92 -14.66 -3.76
N LEU A 103 14.40 -15.87 -3.63
CA LEU A 103 14.75 -16.77 -2.53
C LEU A 103 15.21 -18.13 -3.06
N ASP A 104 16.43 -18.54 -2.73
CA ASP A 104 16.82 -19.94 -2.92
C ASP A 104 16.23 -20.83 -1.81
N ILE A 105 15.97 -22.09 -2.13
CA ILE A 105 15.47 -23.08 -1.19
C ILE A 105 16.60 -23.66 -0.35
N VAL A 106 17.67 -24.10 -1.00
CA VAL A 106 18.73 -24.88 -0.38
C VAL A 106 19.85 -23.95 0.06
N MET A 107 19.82 -23.57 1.31
CA MET A 107 20.84 -22.69 1.91
C MET A 107 21.25 -23.21 3.29
N PRO A 108 22.49 -22.91 3.72
CA PRO A 108 22.94 -23.25 5.08
C PRO A 108 22.27 -22.37 6.13
N VAL A 109 22.24 -22.82 7.37
CA VAL A 109 21.76 -22.13 8.58
C VAL A 109 20.25 -22.03 8.64
N VAL A 110 19.60 -21.33 7.71
CA VAL A 110 18.15 -21.17 7.55
C VAL A 110 17.81 -21.38 6.10
N ASP A 111 16.97 -22.36 5.80
CA ASP A 111 16.56 -22.67 4.44
C ASP A 111 15.45 -21.73 3.91
N GLY A 112 15.16 -21.80 2.62
CA GLY A 112 14.16 -20.92 2.00
C GLY A 112 12.74 -21.15 2.51
N PHE A 113 12.39 -22.36 2.92
CA PHE A 113 11.08 -22.66 3.51
C PHE A 113 10.94 -22.10 4.92
N GLU A 114 12.02 -22.09 5.70
CA GLU A 114 12.04 -21.46 7.02
C GLU A 114 11.90 -19.94 6.93
N VAL A 115 12.52 -19.32 5.90
CA VAL A 115 12.32 -17.89 5.61
C VAL A 115 10.85 -17.61 5.25
N LEU A 116 10.24 -18.43 4.39
CA LEU A 116 8.81 -18.29 4.04
C LEU A 116 7.90 -18.46 5.27
N ASP A 117 8.17 -19.43 6.11
CA ASP A 117 7.38 -19.69 7.32
C ASP A 117 7.40 -18.47 8.26
N PHE A 118 8.56 -17.85 8.38
CA PHE A 118 8.70 -16.61 9.13
C PHE A 118 7.90 -15.45 8.48
N MET A 119 8.02 -15.27 7.16
CA MET A 119 7.26 -14.23 6.44
C MET A 119 5.74 -14.42 6.58
N ILE A 120 5.25 -15.67 6.60
CA ILE A 120 3.83 -15.98 6.83
C ILE A 120 3.41 -15.60 8.24
N LYS A 121 4.21 -15.95 9.27
CA LYS A 121 3.91 -15.62 10.67
C LYS A 121 3.84 -14.12 10.93
N GLU A 122 4.68 -13.34 10.25
CA GLU A 122 4.70 -11.88 10.33
C GLU A 122 3.74 -11.20 9.33
N HIS A 123 2.94 -11.96 8.57
CA HIS A 123 2.01 -11.47 7.53
C HIS A 123 2.69 -10.68 6.39
N TRP A 124 3.98 -10.84 6.20
CA TRP A 124 4.71 -10.14 5.13
C TRP A 124 4.47 -10.73 3.74
N ASN A 125 4.11 -12.01 3.65
CA ASN A 125 3.79 -12.68 2.39
C ASN A 125 2.58 -12.07 1.67
N GLU A 126 1.70 -11.35 2.38
CA GLU A 126 0.57 -10.64 1.77
C GLU A 126 1.00 -9.37 1.03
N GLU A 127 2.08 -8.73 1.49
CA GLU A 127 2.56 -7.45 0.97
C GLU A 127 3.81 -7.57 0.12
N ILE A 128 4.69 -8.55 0.40
CA ILE A 128 5.97 -8.74 -0.27
C ILE A 128 5.92 -10.05 -1.07
N PRO A 129 5.82 -9.98 -2.41
CA PRO A 129 5.85 -11.19 -3.24
C PRO A 129 7.20 -11.89 -3.14
N VAL A 130 7.15 -13.22 -3.16
CA VAL A 130 8.34 -14.08 -3.17
C VAL A 130 8.38 -14.87 -4.47
N ILE A 131 9.53 -14.86 -5.15
CA ILE A 131 9.85 -15.76 -6.25
C ILE A 131 10.95 -16.70 -5.76
N MET A 132 10.69 -18.01 -5.79
CA MET A 132 11.72 -19.00 -5.52
C MET A 132 12.57 -19.28 -6.75
N ILE A 133 13.91 -19.35 -6.57
CA ILE A 133 14.87 -19.66 -7.63
C ILE A 133 15.75 -20.80 -7.14
N SER A 134 15.50 -22.04 -7.56
CA SER A 134 16.23 -23.20 -7.03
C SER A 134 16.58 -24.24 -8.08
N SER A 135 17.60 -25.04 -7.77
CA SER A 135 17.95 -26.26 -8.50
C SER A 135 17.10 -27.46 -8.11
N GLU A 136 16.40 -27.38 -6.99
CA GLU A 136 15.47 -28.40 -6.53
C GLU A 136 14.16 -28.34 -7.36
N ASN A 137 13.94 -29.36 -8.20
CA ASN A 137 12.86 -29.36 -9.19
C ASN A 137 11.81 -30.47 -8.95
N SER A 138 11.73 -30.99 -7.70
CA SER A 138 10.72 -32.00 -7.42
C SER A 138 9.30 -31.42 -7.47
N PRO A 139 8.31 -32.12 -8.02
CA PRO A 139 6.92 -31.65 -8.04
C PRO A 139 6.37 -31.37 -6.64
N ASP A 140 6.84 -32.12 -5.63
CA ASP A 140 6.40 -31.92 -4.25
C ASP A 140 6.95 -30.64 -3.63
N THR A 141 8.22 -30.31 -3.91
CA THR A 141 8.85 -29.07 -3.49
C THR A 141 8.16 -27.85 -4.12
N MET A 142 7.90 -27.92 -5.43
CA MET A 142 7.17 -26.86 -6.13
C MET A 142 5.75 -26.66 -5.60
N ARG A 143 5.02 -27.76 -5.37
CA ARG A 143 3.67 -27.69 -4.79
C ARG A 143 3.69 -27.06 -3.42
N ARG A 144 4.61 -27.50 -2.53
CA ARG A 144 4.79 -26.92 -1.20
C ARG A 144 5.06 -25.41 -1.25
N ALA A 145 5.93 -24.96 -2.15
CA ALA A 145 6.23 -23.54 -2.32
C ALA A 145 4.97 -22.73 -2.66
N TYR A 146 4.17 -23.20 -3.62
CA TYR A 146 2.92 -22.52 -3.98
C TYR A 146 1.86 -22.56 -2.86
N GLU A 147 1.75 -23.67 -2.14
CA GLU A 147 0.85 -23.80 -0.97
C GLU A 147 1.23 -22.79 0.15
N MET A 148 2.52 -22.45 0.27
CA MET A 148 3.02 -21.43 1.19
C MET A 148 2.92 -19.99 0.64
N GLY A 149 2.30 -19.79 -0.53
CA GLY A 149 2.02 -18.47 -1.08
C GLY A 149 3.14 -17.84 -1.92
N VAL A 150 4.10 -18.64 -2.41
CA VAL A 150 5.08 -18.18 -3.38
C VAL A 150 4.39 -17.80 -4.69
N VAL A 151 4.72 -16.64 -5.23
CA VAL A 151 4.08 -16.10 -6.43
C VAL A 151 4.55 -16.82 -7.69
N ASP A 152 5.82 -17.19 -7.74
CA ASP A 152 6.42 -17.87 -8.87
C ASP A 152 7.60 -18.74 -8.44
N TYR A 153 7.90 -19.75 -9.26
CA TYR A 153 9.00 -20.68 -9.05
C TYR A 153 9.84 -20.76 -10.33
N ILE A 154 11.14 -20.54 -10.20
CA ILE A 154 12.10 -20.56 -11.33
C ILE A 154 13.14 -21.64 -11.09
N SER A 155 13.14 -22.64 -11.95
CA SER A 155 14.12 -23.73 -11.91
C SER A 155 15.46 -23.30 -12.48
N ARG A 156 16.55 -23.75 -11.88
CA ARG A 156 17.92 -23.64 -12.44
C ARG A 156 18.24 -24.83 -13.35
N PRO A 157 19.00 -24.61 -14.44
CA PRO A 157 19.52 -23.33 -14.93
C PRO A 157 18.40 -22.46 -15.55
N PHE A 158 18.48 -21.13 -15.37
CA PHE A 158 17.49 -20.20 -15.90
C PHE A 158 18.08 -19.25 -16.96
N ASP A 159 17.21 -18.74 -17.82
CA ASP A 159 17.55 -17.61 -18.71
C ASP A 159 17.37 -16.29 -17.94
N ALA A 160 18.42 -15.48 -17.90
CA ALA A 160 18.44 -14.20 -17.20
C ALA A 160 17.30 -13.26 -17.66
N ARG A 161 16.98 -13.25 -18.95
CA ARG A 161 15.88 -12.43 -19.52
C ARG A 161 14.52 -12.88 -19.02
N VAL A 162 14.34 -14.20 -18.83
CA VAL A 162 13.09 -14.76 -18.29
C VAL A 162 12.91 -14.34 -16.84
N VAL A 163 13.96 -14.46 -16.01
CA VAL A 163 13.94 -14.02 -14.61
C VAL A 163 13.62 -12.53 -14.53
N TYR A 164 14.34 -11.69 -15.26
CA TYR A 164 14.10 -10.25 -15.32
C TYR A 164 12.62 -9.93 -15.64
N ARG A 165 12.07 -10.56 -16.69
CA ARG A 165 10.66 -10.34 -17.07
C ARG A 165 9.67 -10.77 -16.01
N ARG A 166 9.90 -11.89 -15.33
CA ARG A 166 9.04 -12.38 -14.26
C ARG A 166 9.08 -11.44 -13.05
N VAL A 167 10.26 -11.04 -12.62
CA VAL A 167 10.45 -10.05 -11.54
C VAL A 167 9.74 -8.74 -11.88
N LEU A 168 9.99 -8.18 -13.06
CA LEU A 168 9.38 -6.93 -13.50
C LEU A 168 7.83 -7.01 -13.54
N ASN A 169 7.29 -8.10 -14.07
CA ASN A 169 5.84 -8.31 -14.14
C ASN A 169 5.24 -8.43 -12.74
N THR A 170 5.86 -9.17 -11.85
CA THR A 170 5.44 -9.34 -10.46
C THR A 170 5.43 -8.00 -9.73
N ILE A 171 6.52 -7.24 -9.80
CA ILE A 171 6.61 -5.91 -9.19
C ILE A 171 5.50 -4.98 -9.72
N LYS A 172 5.29 -4.93 -11.04
CA LYS A 172 4.24 -4.12 -11.66
C LYS A 172 2.82 -4.53 -11.22
N PHE A 173 2.58 -5.82 -11.10
CA PHE A 173 1.30 -6.35 -10.65
C PHE A 173 1.00 -5.94 -9.20
N TYR A 174 1.94 -6.16 -8.30
CA TYR A 174 1.78 -5.80 -6.88
C TYR A 174 1.73 -4.28 -6.65
N ALA A 175 2.51 -3.51 -7.41
CA ALA A 175 2.41 -2.04 -7.37
C ALA A 175 1.03 -1.54 -7.79
N LYS A 176 0.45 -2.13 -8.86
CA LYS A 176 -0.91 -1.82 -9.30
C LYS A 176 -1.96 -2.22 -8.27
N GLN A 177 -1.82 -3.39 -7.67
CA GLN A 177 -2.72 -3.86 -6.60
C GLN A 177 -2.70 -2.93 -5.40
N ARG A 178 -1.52 -2.56 -4.88
CA ARG A 178 -1.38 -1.59 -3.78
C ARG A 178 -2.01 -0.24 -4.13
N HIS A 179 -1.80 0.24 -5.34
CA HIS A 179 -2.43 1.48 -5.81
C HIS A 179 -3.96 1.40 -5.80
N LEU A 180 -4.54 0.29 -6.27
CA LEU A 180 -5.98 0.08 -6.26
C LEU A 180 -6.54 0.03 -4.83
N VAL A 181 -5.88 -0.65 -3.91
CA VAL A 181 -6.28 -0.68 -2.49
C VAL A 181 -6.29 0.73 -1.91
N THR A 182 -5.24 1.52 -2.16
CA THR A 182 -5.16 2.92 -1.70
C THR A 182 -6.31 3.77 -2.27
N LEU A 183 -6.62 3.62 -3.56
CA LEU A 183 -7.74 4.34 -4.18
C LEU A 183 -9.08 3.97 -3.56
N ILE A 184 -9.33 2.67 -3.32
CA ILE A 184 -10.56 2.19 -2.68
C ILE A 184 -10.67 2.74 -1.26
N THR A 185 -9.61 2.66 -0.47
CA THR A 185 -9.59 3.19 0.90
C THR A 185 -9.90 4.69 0.93
N ASN A 186 -9.29 5.46 0.03
CA ASN A 186 -9.56 6.89 -0.08
C ASN A 186 -11.01 7.18 -0.50
N GLN A 187 -11.58 6.40 -1.43
CA GLN A 187 -12.98 6.55 -1.83
C GLN A 187 -13.95 6.24 -0.69
N VAL A 188 -13.67 5.18 0.08
CA VAL A 188 -14.49 4.83 1.27
C VAL A 188 -14.43 5.97 2.29
N TYR A 189 -13.25 6.49 2.59
CA TYR A 189 -13.06 7.60 3.52
C TYR A 189 -13.83 8.87 3.07
N GLU A 190 -13.71 9.27 1.80
CA GLU A 190 -14.44 10.42 1.26
C GLU A 190 -15.96 10.20 1.28
N LYS A 191 -16.43 8.98 1.00
CA LYS A 191 -17.84 8.63 1.08
C LYS A 191 -18.39 8.76 2.51
N GLU A 192 -17.64 8.27 3.49
CA GLU A 192 -18.01 8.41 4.90
C GLU A 192 -18.07 9.86 5.35
N LYS A 193 -17.06 10.66 4.95
CA LYS A 193 -17.01 12.10 5.24
C LYS A 193 -18.21 12.83 4.64
N ASN A 194 -18.56 12.53 3.38
CA ASN A 194 -19.74 13.12 2.72
C ASN A 194 -21.05 12.69 3.38
N ASN A 195 -21.17 11.45 3.80
CA ASN A 195 -22.35 10.96 4.54
C ASN A 195 -22.50 11.71 5.87
N ARG A 196 -21.43 11.87 6.65
CA ARG A 196 -21.44 12.62 7.90
C ARG A 196 -21.85 14.08 7.69
N MET A 197 -21.33 14.72 6.62
CA MET A 197 -21.71 16.09 6.27
C MET A 197 -23.19 16.19 5.91
N MET A 198 -23.72 15.25 5.12
CA MET A 198 -25.13 15.20 4.71
C MET A 198 -26.05 15.05 5.94
N ILE A 199 -25.69 14.16 6.87
CA ILE A 199 -26.43 13.97 8.12
C ILE A 199 -26.43 15.26 8.94
N SER A 200 -25.28 15.93 9.09
CA SER A 200 -25.19 17.20 9.80
C SER A 200 -26.08 18.28 9.17
N ILE A 201 -26.12 18.39 7.84
CA ILE A 201 -26.98 19.35 7.14
C ILE A 201 -28.45 19.01 7.32
N LEU A 202 -28.82 17.73 7.19
CA LEU A 202 -30.20 17.29 7.40
C LEU A 202 -30.67 17.54 8.84
N SER A 203 -29.82 17.26 9.83
CA SER A 203 -30.07 17.56 11.22
C SER A 203 -30.35 19.05 11.44
N GLN A 204 -29.52 19.94 10.86
CA GLN A 204 -29.71 21.38 10.93
C GLN A 204 -31.03 21.84 10.27
N ILE A 205 -31.42 21.25 9.14
CA ILE A 205 -32.70 21.57 8.46
C ILE A 205 -33.91 21.15 9.32
N VAL A 206 -33.84 19.96 9.90
CA VAL A 206 -34.94 19.46 10.79
C VAL A 206 -35.08 20.34 12.02
N GLU A 207 -33.99 20.75 12.61
CA GLU A 207 -33.95 21.67 13.77
C GLU A 207 -34.48 23.04 13.46
N PHE A 208 -34.10 23.62 12.33
CA PHE A 208 -34.61 24.92 11.88
C PHE A 208 -36.13 24.89 11.72
N ARG A 209 -36.67 23.74 11.30
CA ARG A 209 -38.09 23.54 11.13
C ARG A 209 -38.86 23.39 12.47
N ASN A 210 -38.23 22.77 13.47
CA ASN A 210 -38.85 22.44 14.75
C ASN A 210 -38.59 23.50 15.86
N GLY A 211 -37.76 24.50 15.60
CA GLY A 211 -37.42 25.57 16.55
C GLY A 211 -36.55 25.11 17.74
N GLU A 212 -36.04 23.89 17.69
CA GLU A 212 -35.09 23.36 18.68
C GLU A 212 -33.66 23.63 18.28
N SER A 213 -32.76 23.84 19.22
CA SER A 213 -31.39 24.21 18.92
C SER A 213 -30.55 23.01 18.50
N GLY A 214 -29.74 23.14 17.42
CA GLY A 214 -28.85 22.12 16.85
C GLY A 214 -27.90 21.43 17.80
N GLN A 215 -27.71 22.04 18.94
CA GLN A 215 -26.96 21.46 20.02
C GLN A 215 -27.59 20.18 20.60
N HIS A 216 -28.92 20.04 20.51
CA HIS A 216 -29.62 18.89 21.07
C HIS A 216 -29.34 17.59 20.30
N VAL A 217 -29.38 17.64 18.96
CA VAL A 217 -29.09 16.48 18.11
C VAL A 217 -27.61 16.08 18.19
N LEU A 218 -26.70 17.06 18.18
CA LEU A 218 -25.27 16.81 18.40
C LEU A 218 -25.02 16.12 19.75
N ASN A 219 -25.68 16.57 20.80
CA ASN A 219 -25.55 15.97 22.13
C ASN A 219 -26.11 14.54 22.18
N ILE A 220 -27.24 14.25 21.50
CA ILE A 220 -27.81 12.91 21.42
C ILE A 220 -26.84 11.98 20.68
N ASN A 221 -26.24 12.40 19.56
CA ASN A 221 -25.27 11.60 18.82
C ASN A 221 -24.04 11.27 19.66
N ILE A 222 -23.47 12.24 20.36
CA ILE A 222 -22.34 12.03 21.25
C ILE A 222 -22.71 11.07 22.38
N LEU A 223 -23.86 11.26 23.00
CA LEU A 223 -24.33 10.42 24.10
C LEU A 223 -24.57 8.97 23.64
N THR A 224 -25.20 8.78 22.48
CA THR A 224 -25.42 7.46 21.87
C THR A 224 -24.11 6.76 21.55
N GLY A 225 -23.12 7.48 21.03
CA GLY A 225 -21.78 6.95 20.78
C GLY A 225 -21.10 6.47 22.06
N LEU A 226 -21.10 7.28 23.10
CA LEU A 226 -20.52 6.93 24.41
C LEU A 226 -21.23 5.72 25.06
N LEU A 227 -22.56 5.66 24.96
CA LEU A 227 -23.34 4.52 25.48
C LEU A 227 -23.02 3.24 24.72
N LEU A 228 -22.90 3.28 23.37
CA LEU A 228 -22.54 2.13 22.57
C LEU A 228 -21.11 1.65 22.86
N GLU A 229 -20.14 2.54 23.02
CA GLU A 229 -18.80 2.19 23.41
C GLU A 229 -18.76 1.51 24.78
N SER A 230 -19.46 2.09 25.76
CA SER A 230 -19.59 1.50 27.10
C SER A 230 -20.27 0.12 27.07
N LEU A 231 -21.31 -0.05 26.22
CA LEU A 231 -22.02 -1.32 26.07
C LEU A 231 -21.09 -2.41 25.50
N VAL A 232 -20.36 -2.10 24.44
CA VAL A 232 -19.44 -3.05 23.79
C VAL A 232 -18.29 -3.44 24.71
N GLN A 233 -17.78 -2.52 25.53
CA GLN A 233 -16.76 -2.85 26.52
C GLN A 233 -17.25 -3.76 27.65
N LYS A 234 -18.55 -3.72 27.96
CA LYS A 234 -19.15 -4.48 29.08
C LYS A 234 -19.73 -5.82 28.66
N THR A 235 -20.08 -6.02 27.40
CA THR A 235 -20.73 -7.26 26.94
C THR A 235 -20.59 -7.49 25.43
N ASP A 236 -20.23 -8.72 25.06
CA ASP A 236 -20.21 -9.17 23.66
C ASP A 236 -21.55 -9.71 23.18
N LYS A 237 -22.60 -9.62 24.01
CA LYS A 237 -23.92 -10.22 23.74
C LYS A 237 -24.55 -9.77 22.42
N TYR A 238 -24.26 -8.57 21.97
CA TYR A 238 -24.92 -7.96 20.81
C TYR A 238 -24.10 -8.01 19.53
N HIS A 239 -22.84 -8.46 19.57
CA HIS A 239 -21.91 -8.61 18.43
C HIS A 239 -21.91 -7.40 17.48
N LEU A 240 -22.00 -6.18 18.02
CA LEU A 240 -22.09 -4.95 17.24
C LEU A 240 -20.76 -4.67 16.54
N ASN A 241 -20.74 -4.80 15.22
CA ASN A 241 -19.59 -4.40 14.41
C ASN A 241 -19.53 -2.87 14.21
N GLY A 242 -18.45 -2.37 13.59
CA GLY A 242 -18.26 -0.94 13.37
C GLY A 242 -19.37 -0.28 12.53
N SER A 243 -19.93 -1.01 11.56
CA SER A 243 -21.01 -0.53 10.69
C SER A 243 -22.34 -0.44 11.44
N ASP A 244 -22.64 -1.39 12.32
CA ASP A 244 -23.85 -1.38 13.15
C ASP A 244 -23.83 -0.20 14.13
N ARG A 245 -22.68 0.07 14.75
CA ARG A 245 -22.53 1.22 15.65
C ARG A 245 -22.74 2.53 14.93
N LEU A 246 -22.16 2.67 13.73
CA LEU A 246 -22.32 3.86 12.91
C LEU A 246 -23.78 4.08 12.52
N LEU A 247 -24.50 3.02 12.14
CA LEU A 247 -25.94 3.04 11.82
C LEU A 247 -26.78 3.52 13.01
N ILE A 248 -26.52 2.99 14.21
CA ILE A 248 -27.28 3.35 15.43
C ILE A 248 -27.03 4.82 15.80
N ILE A 249 -25.77 5.28 15.78
CA ILE A 249 -25.43 6.67 16.05
C ILE A 249 -26.09 7.60 15.02
N THR A 250 -26.08 7.21 13.75
CA THR A 250 -26.70 7.98 12.67
C THR A 250 -28.21 8.04 12.79
N ALA A 251 -28.86 6.94 13.19
CA ALA A 251 -30.31 6.87 13.35
C ALA A 251 -30.80 7.59 14.62
N SER A 252 -29.92 7.91 15.56
CA SER A 252 -30.27 8.65 16.79
C SER A 252 -30.32 10.17 16.60
N ALA A 253 -29.85 10.67 15.43
CA ALA A 253 -29.91 12.07 15.03
C ALA A 253 -31.23 12.42 14.36
#